data_93a60c715a90f685348cc5f766dfc15c
#
_entry.id   93a60c715a90f685348cc5f766dfc15c
#
_cell.length_a   1.000
_cell.length_b   1.000
_cell.length_c   1.000
_cell.angle_alpha   90.00
_cell.angle_beta   90.00
_cell.angle_gamma   90.00
#
_symmetry.space_group_name_H-M   'P 1'
#
loop_
_entity.id
_entity.type
_entity.pdbx_description
1 polymer ?
#
loop_
_entity_poly.entity_id
_entity_poly.type
_entity_poly.pdbx_seq_one_letter_code
_entity_poly.pdbx_strand_id
1 'polypeptide(L)'
;RSVAARKGIPVDCVRAALRGYSIRFEYDRPPNTMLLMPEWETWKNIPLTAAQEAALDEYLARREKVPFEYRGTEWQAHIDDEQEVRRHAGLPSQVAGRIFGMFPNVSFDAGLTSTTVAFSDANQWIAETISFIANRPEHHLLIKVHPAECRRNAQDPLIPYLRRRFPSLPANVHLIPPDAGITAR
;
A
#
# COMPACT_ATOMS: atom_id res chain seq x y z
N ARG A 1 -20.07 -14.31 2.35
CA ARG A 1 -20.83 -14.50 1.10
C ARG A 1 -21.98 -13.49 1.08
N SER A 2 -22.22 -12.80 -0.05
CA SER A 2 -23.28 -11.80 -0.15
C SER A 2 -24.66 -12.44 0.04
N VAL A 3 -25.63 -11.66 0.49
CA VAL A 3 -27.02 -12.12 0.65
C VAL A 3 -27.59 -12.59 -0.69
N ALA A 4 -27.25 -11.92 -1.78
CA ALA A 4 -27.65 -12.28 -3.14
C ALA A 4 -27.17 -13.69 -3.53
N ALA A 5 -25.89 -13.99 -3.32
CA ALA A 5 -25.34 -15.32 -3.63
C ALA A 5 -26.03 -16.45 -2.83
N ARG A 6 -26.43 -16.16 -1.57
CA ARG A 6 -27.18 -17.14 -0.76
C ARG A 6 -28.59 -17.38 -1.26
N LYS A 7 -29.16 -16.43 -1.97
CA LYS A 7 -30.53 -16.49 -2.54
C LYS A 7 -30.54 -16.86 -4.03
N GLY A 8 -29.38 -17.17 -4.62
CA GLY A 8 -29.27 -17.48 -6.05
C GLY A 8 -29.63 -16.31 -6.97
N ILE A 9 -29.49 -15.07 -6.50
CA ILE A 9 -29.78 -13.87 -7.28
C ILE A 9 -28.49 -13.49 -8.00
N PRO A 10 -28.49 -13.43 -9.37
CA PRO A 10 -27.35 -12.95 -10.13
C PRO A 10 -27.07 -11.48 -9.80
N VAL A 11 -25.78 -11.12 -9.71
CA VAL A 11 -25.36 -9.76 -9.34
C VAL A 11 -24.33 -9.26 -10.35
N ASP A 12 -24.66 -8.16 -10.98
CA ASP A 12 -23.71 -7.43 -11.82
C ASP A 12 -23.02 -6.34 -11.00
N CYS A 13 -21.71 -6.33 -11.06
CA CYS A 13 -20.89 -5.35 -10.35
C CYS A 13 -20.24 -4.40 -11.37
N VAL A 14 -20.32 -3.10 -11.07
CA VAL A 14 -19.71 -2.05 -11.89
C VAL A 14 -18.65 -1.35 -11.04
N ARG A 15 -17.44 -1.20 -11.58
CA ARG A 15 -16.33 -0.53 -10.91
C ARG A 15 -15.56 0.38 -11.87
N ALA A 16 -14.91 1.40 -11.32
CA ALA A 16 -13.87 2.11 -12.05
C ALA A 16 -12.74 1.12 -12.40
N ALA A 17 -12.33 1.09 -13.65
CA ALA A 17 -11.19 0.28 -14.08
C ALA A 17 -9.86 1.01 -13.80
N LEU A 18 -8.74 0.32 -14.04
CA LEU A 18 -7.40 0.86 -13.79
C LEU A 18 -7.02 2.04 -14.71
N ARG A 19 -7.64 2.13 -15.88
CA ARG A 19 -7.46 3.28 -16.77
C ARG A 19 -8.47 4.37 -16.44
N GLY A 20 -8.04 5.63 -16.45
CA GLY A 20 -8.92 6.78 -16.28
C GLY A 20 -10.10 6.73 -17.26
N TYR A 21 -11.28 7.11 -16.81
CA TYR A 21 -12.53 7.13 -17.60
C TYR A 21 -12.97 5.78 -18.16
N SER A 22 -12.52 4.68 -17.58
CA SER A 22 -12.96 3.33 -17.96
C SER A 22 -13.72 2.65 -16.82
N ILE A 23 -14.65 1.79 -17.18
CA ILE A 23 -15.52 1.06 -16.28
C ILE A 23 -15.34 -0.44 -16.56
N ARG A 24 -15.26 -1.23 -15.49
CA ARG A 24 -15.26 -2.68 -15.56
C ARG A 24 -16.60 -3.22 -15.09
N PHE A 25 -17.15 -4.14 -15.87
CA PHE A 25 -18.32 -4.93 -15.51
C PHE A 25 -17.87 -6.33 -15.08
N GLU A 26 -18.42 -6.82 -13.99
CA GLU A 26 -18.20 -8.18 -13.51
C GLU A 26 -19.56 -8.84 -13.28
N TYR A 27 -19.76 -9.99 -13.92
CA TYR A 27 -20.99 -10.75 -13.80
C TYR A 27 -20.81 -11.82 -12.75
N ASP A 28 -21.74 -11.89 -11.79
CA ASP A 28 -21.86 -12.94 -10.77
C ASP A 28 -20.60 -13.14 -9.89
N ARG A 29 -19.78 -12.09 -9.76
CA ARG A 29 -18.56 -12.08 -8.92
C ARG A 29 -18.69 -11.07 -7.78
N PRO A 30 -18.06 -11.37 -6.62
CA PRO A 30 -18.03 -10.41 -5.52
C PRO A 30 -17.34 -9.09 -5.95
N PRO A 31 -17.87 -7.92 -5.55
CA PRO A 31 -17.41 -6.62 -6.05
C PRO A 31 -15.95 -6.25 -5.70
N ASN A 32 -15.29 -7.00 -4.82
CA ASN A 32 -13.93 -6.72 -4.37
C ASN A 32 -12.88 -7.74 -4.83
N THR A 33 -13.24 -8.68 -5.68
CA THR A 33 -12.26 -9.60 -6.24
C THR A 33 -11.60 -8.93 -7.45
N MET A 34 -10.43 -8.34 -7.27
CA MET A 34 -9.53 -7.96 -8.37
C MET A 34 -8.88 -9.21 -8.99
N LEU A 35 -9.64 -10.28 -9.15
CA LEU A 35 -9.13 -11.50 -9.75
C LEU A 35 -9.06 -11.29 -11.28
N LEU A 36 -7.95 -10.72 -11.73
CA LEU A 36 -7.56 -10.68 -13.13
C LEU A 36 -6.96 -12.03 -13.60
N MET A 37 -7.08 -13.07 -12.79
CA MET A 37 -6.43 -14.35 -13.07
C MET A 37 -6.83 -14.97 -14.43
N PRO A 38 -8.11 -15.01 -14.82
CA PRO A 38 -8.46 -15.53 -16.13
C PRO A 38 -7.87 -14.70 -17.29
N GLU A 39 -7.92 -13.37 -17.16
CA GLU A 39 -7.34 -12.45 -18.14
C GLU A 39 -5.81 -12.56 -18.15
N TRP A 40 -5.20 -12.67 -16.96
CA TRP A 40 -3.75 -12.86 -16.83
C TRP A 40 -3.29 -14.14 -17.49
N GLU A 41 -3.95 -15.28 -17.27
CA GLU A 41 -3.62 -16.57 -17.89
C GLU A 41 -3.69 -16.48 -19.43
N THR A 42 -4.61 -15.69 -19.96
CA THR A 42 -4.75 -15.48 -21.40
C THR A 42 -3.61 -14.64 -21.98
N TRP A 43 -3.17 -13.60 -21.25
CA TRP A 43 -2.32 -12.54 -21.80
C TRP A 43 -0.86 -12.61 -21.37
N LYS A 44 -0.55 -13.26 -20.25
CA LYS A 44 0.79 -13.27 -19.63
C LYS A 44 1.94 -13.72 -20.54
N ASN A 45 1.65 -14.56 -21.53
CA ASN A 45 2.66 -15.11 -22.45
C ASN A 45 2.63 -14.45 -23.83
N ILE A 46 1.82 -13.42 -24.02
CA ILE A 46 1.75 -12.69 -25.28
C ILE A 46 2.67 -11.48 -25.16
N PRO A 47 3.76 -11.40 -25.96
CA PRO A 47 4.65 -10.25 -25.96
C PRO A 47 3.90 -8.97 -26.32
N LEU A 48 4.31 -7.86 -25.72
CA LEU A 48 3.85 -6.55 -26.12
C LEU A 48 4.33 -6.26 -27.56
N THR A 49 3.54 -5.56 -28.34
CA THR A 49 4.01 -4.97 -29.59
C THR A 49 4.90 -3.77 -29.28
N ALA A 50 5.77 -3.39 -30.21
CA ALA A 50 6.63 -2.21 -30.05
C ALA A 50 5.85 -0.93 -29.71
N ALA A 51 4.66 -0.76 -30.25
CA ALA A 51 3.78 0.38 -29.94
C ALA A 51 3.25 0.31 -28.48
N GLN A 52 2.96 -0.88 -27.97
CA GLN A 52 2.53 -1.07 -26.57
C GLN A 52 3.68 -0.88 -25.59
N GLU A 53 4.87 -1.34 -25.92
CA GLU A 53 6.09 -1.10 -25.14
C GLU A 53 6.38 0.40 -25.05
N ALA A 54 6.41 1.11 -26.16
CA ALA A 54 6.62 2.57 -26.18
C ALA A 54 5.56 3.32 -25.35
N ALA A 55 4.29 2.91 -25.44
CA ALA A 55 3.21 3.52 -24.64
C ALA A 55 3.35 3.23 -23.15
N LEU A 56 3.83 2.04 -22.79
CA LEU A 56 4.13 1.68 -21.40
C LEU A 56 5.31 2.49 -20.84
N ASP A 57 6.38 2.60 -21.60
CA ASP A 57 7.57 3.37 -21.22
C ASP A 57 7.22 4.86 -21.04
N GLU A 58 6.44 5.43 -21.94
CA GLU A 58 5.94 6.81 -21.79
C GLU A 58 5.08 6.96 -20.52
N TYR A 59 4.19 6.00 -20.24
CA TYR A 59 3.36 6.01 -19.05
C TYR A 59 4.22 5.93 -17.77
N LEU A 60 5.21 5.06 -17.72
CA LEU A 60 6.12 4.90 -16.57
C LEU A 60 6.95 6.17 -16.36
N ALA A 61 7.56 6.72 -17.42
CA ALA A 61 8.33 7.95 -17.37
C ALA A 61 7.49 9.15 -16.90
N ARG A 62 6.22 9.20 -17.29
CA ARG A 62 5.29 10.23 -16.81
C ARG A 62 4.97 10.07 -15.32
N ARG A 63 4.79 8.83 -14.86
CA ARG A 63 4.56 8.54 -13.42
C ARG A 63 5.74 8.93 -12.53
N GLU A 64 6.95 8.85 -13.04
CA GLU A 64 8.15 9.27 -12.30
C GLU A 64 8.24 10.79 -12.14
N LYS A 65 7.77 11.56 -13.15
CA LYS A 65 7.92 13.01 -13.21
C LYS A 65 6.78 13.80 -12.59
N VAL A 66 5.59 13.22 -12.57
CA VAL A 66 4.39 13.92 -12.09
C VAL A 66 4.00 13.37 -10.72
N PRO A 67 3.84 14.23 -9.69
CA PRO A 67 3.24 13.83 -8.44
C PRO A 67 1.89 13.16 -8.73
N PHE A 68 1.69 11.96 -8.18
CA PHE A 68 0.45 11.24 -8.41
C PHE A 68 -0.69 11.98 -7.70
N GLU A 69 -1.52 12.67 -8.46
CA GLU A 69 -2.75 13.28 -7.96
C GLU A 69 -3.86 12.23 -7.92
N TYR A 70 -4.30 11.87 -6.73
CA TYR A 70 -5.47 11.05 -6.55
C TYR A 70 -6.56 11.85 -5.81
N ARG A 71 -7.64 12.20 -6.51
CA ARG A 71 -8.79 12.95 -5.98
C ARG A 71 -8.42 14.27 -5.30
N GLY A 72 -7.57 15.06 -5.92
CA GLY A 72 -7.15 16.38 -5.39
C GLY A 72 -6.24 16.31 -4.16
N THR A 73 -5.61 15.17 -3.91
CA THR A 73 -4.55 15.05 -2.91
C THR A 73 -3.23 15.12 -3.65
N GLU A 74 -2.54 16.24 -3.56
CA GLU A 74 -1.16 16.34 -4.03
C GLU A 74 -0.29 15.42 -3.16
N TRP A 75 0.30 14.42 -3.79
CA TRP A 75 1.34 13.63 -3.15
C TRP A 75 2.61 14.47 -3.16
N GLN A 76 3.23 14.60 -2.00
CA GLN A 76 4.41 15.44 -1.81
C GLN A 76 5.53 15.06 -2.78
N ALA A 77 6.38 16.05 -3.07
CA ALA A 77 7.58 15.84 -3.87
C ALA A 77 8.38 14.64 -3.34
N HIS A 78 8.78 13.77 -4.26
CA HIS A 78 9.54 12.59 -3.93
C HIS A 78 10.96 12.95 -3.51
N ILE A 79 11.42 12.37 -2.41
CA ILE A 79 12.82 12.48 -1.97
C ILE A 79 13.57 11.30 -2.60
N ASP A 80 14.47 11.60 -3.55
CA ASP A 80 15.29 10.60 -4.26
C ASP A 80 16.66 10.37 -3.58
N ASP A 81 17.07 11.25 -2.67
CA ASP A 81 18.34 11.13 -1.97
C ASP A 81 18.26 10.12 -0.82
N GLU A 82 19.00 9.02 -0.93
CA GLU A 82 19.09 7.99 0.10
C GLU A 82 19.52 8.55 1.46
N GLN A 83 20.45 9.49 1.50
CA GLN A 83 20.92 10.07 2.76
C GLN A 83 19.84 10.93 3.41
N GLU A 84 19.06 11.61 2.61
CA GLU A 84 17.91 12.37 3.09
C GLU A 84 16.81 11.46 3.62
N VAL A 85 16.50 10.36 2.92
CA VAL A 85 15.58 9.32 3.41
C VAL A 85 16.06 8.75 4.74
N ARG A 86 17.34 8.40 4.86
CA ARG A 86 17.93 7.88 6.11
C ARG A 86 17.80 8.87 7.26
N ARG A 87 18.07 10.14 7.01
CA ARG A 87 17.95 11.22 8.01
C ARG A 87 16.51 11.41 8.47
N HIS A 88 15.55 11.46 7.55
CA HIS A 88 14.12 11.58 7.87
C HIS A 88 13.59 10.37 8.63
N ALA A 89 14.10 9.19 8.33
CA ALA A 89 13.76 7.95 9.02
C ALA A 89 14.44 7.80 10.38
N GLY A 90 15.41 8.66 10.72
CA GLY A 90 16.19 8.52 11.95
C GLY A 90 17.06 7.25 11.97
N LEU A 91 17.50 6.79 10.80
CA LEU A 91 18.39 5.63 10.69
C LEU A 91 19.81 5.99 11.14
N PRO A 92 20.54 5.06 11.80
CA PRO A 92 21.95 5.23 12.05
C PRO A 92 22.73 5.29 10.72
N SER A 93 23.90 5.94 10.75
CA SER A 93 24.78 6.07 9.58
C SER A 93 25.21 4.71 9.01
N GLN A 94 25.38 3.72 9.89
CA GLN A 94 25.69 2.35 9.53
C GLN A 94 24.67 1.38 10.11
N VAL A 95 24.23 0.43 9.31
CA VAL A 95 23.32 -0.65 9.68
C VAL A 95 24.03 -1.97 9.39
N ALA A 96 24.24 -2.78 10.41
CA ALA A 96 24.95 -4.06 10.27
C ALA A 96 24.14 -5.10 9.50
N GLY A 97 22.81 -5.08 9.64
CA GLY A 97 21.90 -6.02 9.00
C GLY A 97 21.14 -5.41 7.81
N ARG A 98 19.88 -5.77 7.68
CA ARG A 98 19.01 -5.32 6.59
C ARG A 98 18.06 -4.22 7.08
N ILE A 99 17.67 -3.35 6.16
CA ILE A 99 16.59 -2.38 6.34
C ILE A 99 15.37 -2.91 5.60
N PHE A 100 14.27 -3.04 6.32
CA PHE A 100 12.98 -3.46 5.79
C PHE A 100 12.04 -2.27 5.70
N GLY A 101 11.43 -2.05 4.54
CA GLY A 101 10.38 -1.05 4.34
C GLY A 101 8.99 -1.66 4.51
N MET A 102 8.14 -1.05 5.35
CA MET A 102 6.74 -1.40 5.50
C MET A 102 5.87 -0.21 5.08
N PHE A 103 4.98 -0.43 4.13
CA PHE A 103 4.07 0.56 3.55
C PHE A 103 2.62 0.11 3.77
N PRO A 104 2.10 0.20 4.98
CA PRO A 104 0.74 -0.21 5.27
C PRO A 104 -0.26 0.71 4.57
N ASN A 105 -1.39 0.13 4.17
CA ASN A 105 -2.54 0.91 3.75
C ASN A 105 -3.31 1.46 4.96
N VAL A 106 -4.26 2.36 4.74
CA VAL A 106 -5.11 2.87 5.81
C VAL A 106 -6.06 1.78 6.33
N SER A 107 -6.30 1.74 7.63
CA SER A 107 -7.10 0.71 8.30
C SER A 107 -8.57 0.66 7.82
N PHE A 108 -9.08 1.77 7.28
CA PHE A 108 -10.46 1.90 6.80
C PHE A 108 -10.63 1.59 5.30
N ASP A 109 -9.59 1.13 4.61
CA ASP A 109 -9.73 0.73 3.21
C ASP A 109 -10.50 -0.60 3.12
N ALA A 110 -11.65 -0.53 2.45
CA ALA A 110 -12.55 -1.67 2.27
C ALA A 110 -11.90 -2.93 1.65
N GLY A 111 -10.78 -2.76 0.94
CA GLY A 111 -9.99 -3.87 0.39
C GLY A 111 -9.33 -4.75 1.45
N LEU A 112 -9.08 -4.23 2.66
CA LEU A 112 -8.38 -4.95 3.72
C LEU A 112 -9.30 -5.88 4.52
N THR A 113 -10.59 -5.60 4.61
CA THR A 113 -11.52 -6.34 5.47
C THR A 113 -11.94 -7.70 4.93
N SER A 114 -11.74 -7.96 3.64
CA SER A 114 -12.21 -9.20 2.99
C SER A 114 -11.10 -10.18 2.60
N THR A 115 -9.82 -9.79 2.72
CA THR A 115 -8.68 -10.54 2.19
C THR A 115 -7.60 -10.86 3.23
N THR A 116 -7.77 -10.45 4.48
CA THR A 116 -6.84 -10.79 5.55
C THR A 116 -6.96 -12.28 5.90
N VAL A 117 -5.90 -13.04 5.67
CA VAL A 117 -5.85 -14.49 5.88
C VAL A 117 -4.91 -14.85 7.03
N ALA A 118 -3.77 -14.17 7.15
CA ALA A 118 -2.73 -14.48 8.10
C ALA A 118 -2.87 -13.74 9.45
N PHE A 119 -3.50 -12.56 9.45
CA PHE A 119 -3.70 -11.72 10.64
C PHE A 119 -5.16 -11.30 10.73
N SER A 120 -5.64 -10.96 11.93
CA SER A 120 -7.02 -10.50 12.13
C SER A 120 -7.29 -9.16 11.43
N ASP A 121 -6.28 -8.29 11.40
CA ASP A 121 -6.33 -6.98 10.79
C ASP A 121 -4.92 -6.43 10.49
N ALA A 122 -4.85 -5.28 9.83
CA ALA A 122 -3.59 -4.64 9.47
C ALA A 122 -2.78 -4.20 10.71
N ASN A 123 -3.44 -3.77 11.77
CA ASN A 123 -2.78 -3.31 12.98
C ASN A 123 -2.08 -4.48 13.71
N GLN A 124 -2.73 -5.64 13.77
CA GLN A 124 -2.09 -6.85 14.29
C GLN A 124 -0.86 -7.22 13.46
N TRP A 125 -0.96 -7.23 12.13
CA TRP A 125 0.18 -7.50 11.26
C TRP A 125 1.37 -6.56 11.55
N ILE A 126 1.11 -5.25 11.70
CA ILE A 126 2.16 -4.27 11.99
C ILE A 126 2.77 -4.53 13.37
N ALA A 127 1.94 -4.76 14.40
CA ALA A 127 2.41 -5.01 15.75
C ALA A 127 3.27 -6.28 15.87
N GLU A 128 2.85 -7.37 15.22
CA GLU A 128 3.62 -8.62 15.18
C GLU A 128 4.96 -8.43 14.45
N THR A 129 4.96 -7.67 13.34
CA THR A 129 6.19 -7.37 12.60
C THR A 129 7.16 -6.53 13.46
N ILE A 130 6.66 -5.52 14.18
CA ILE A 130 7.46 -4.73 15.13
C ILE A 130 8.08 -5.66 16.20
N SER A 131 7.26 -6.52 16.79
CA SER A 131 7.73 -7.46 17.83
C SER A 131 8.77 -8.44 17.29
N PHE A 132 8.62 -8.88 16.06
CA PHE A 132 9.58 -9.75 15.38
C PHE A 132 10.93 -9.06 15.16
N ILE A 133 10.92 -7.81 14.67
CA ILE A 133 12.14 -7.03 14.41
C ILE A 133 12.80 -6.55 15.71
N ALA A 134 12.04 -6.25 16.76
CA ALA A 134 12.57 -5.85 18.06
C ALA A 134 13.61 -6.86 18.63
N ASN A 135 13.42 -8.15 18.34
CA ASN A 135 14.33 -9.21 18.78
C ASN A 135 15.54 -9.44 17.84
N ARG A 136 15.75 -8.54 16.86
CA ARG A 136 16.82 -8.60 15.84
C ARG A 136 17.47 -7.23 15.68
N PRO A 137 18.25 -6.79 16.68
CA PRO A 137 18.75 -5.41 16.75
C PRO A 137 19.67 -5.02 15.59
N GLU A 138 20.23 -5.99 14.87
CA GLU A 138 21.02 -5.77 13.66
C GLU A 138 20.19 -5.33 12.45
N HIS A 139 18.88 -5.60 12.47
CA HIS A 139 17.94 -5.24 11.39
C HIS A 139 17.12 -4.01 11.77
N HIS A 140 16.74 -3.22 10.79
CA HIS A 140 15.90 -2.04 10.99
C HIS A 140 14.60 -2.14 10.21
N LEU A 141 13.51 -1.65 10.79
CA LEU A 141 12.19 -1.55 10.17
C LEU A 141 11.81 -0.09 9.99
N LEU A 142 11.56 0.32 8.76
CA LEU A 142 10.97 1.62 8.42
C LEU A 142 9.48 1.44 8.15
N ILE A 143 8.64 2.11 8.90
CA ILE A 143 7.19 2.09 8.70
C ILE A 143 6.77 3.44 8.15
N LYS A 144 6.45 3.52 6.86
CA LYS A 144 5.90 4.73 6.25
C LYS A 144 4.41 4.79 6.48
N VAL A 145 3.99 5.72 7.32
CA VAL A 145 2.56 5.95 7.57
C VAL A 145 1.90 6.48 6.29
N HIS A 146 0.71 5.94 5.98
CA HIS A 146 0.01 6.30 4.76
C HIS A 146 -0.40 7.79 4.76
N PRO A 147 -0.16 8.55 3.68
CA PRO A 147 -0.49 9.98 3.64
C PRO A 147 -1.95 10.32 3.92
N ALA A 148 -2.88 9.42 3.60
CA ALA A 148 -4.30 9.64 3.90
C ALA A 148 -4.63 9.69 5.40
N GLU A 149 -3.72 9.28 6.29
CA GLU A 149 -3.90 9.42 7.74
C GLU A 149 -3.75 10.85 8.25
N CYS A 150 -3.25 11.78 7.42
CA CYS A 150 -3.33 13.23 7.70
C CYS A 150 -4.77 13.76 7.73
N ARG A 151 -5.75 13.02 7.20
CA ARG A 151 -7.14 13.45 7.18
C ARG A 151 -7.74 13.40 8.57
N ARG A 152 -8.45 14.47 8.96
CA ARG A 152 -9.03 14.66 10.31
C ARG A 152 -9.97 13.54 10.77
N ASN A 153 -10.50 12.73 9.85
CA ASN A 153 -11.50 11.68 10.13
C ASN A 153 -10.95 10.27 9.89
N ALA A 154 -9.64 10.07 9.94
CA ALA A 154 -9.08 8.73 9.87
C ALA A 154 -9.56 7.90 11.06
N GLN A 155 -10.28 6.82 10.80
CA GLN A 155 -10.68 5.87 11.82
C GLN A 155 -9.48 5.03 12.24
N ASP A 156 -9.24 4.98 13.55
CA ASP A 156 -8.13 4.23 14.18
C ASP A 156 -6.75 4.44 13.49
N PRO A 157 -6.23 5.68 13.48
CA PRO A 157 -4.98 5.99 12.80
C PRO A 157 -3.80 5.24 13.44
N LEU A 158 -2.84 4.84 12.59
CA LEU A 158 -1.73 3.96 12.95
C LEU A 158 -0.86 4.54 14.08
N ILE A 159 -0.50 5.82 14.03
CA ILE A 159 0.38 6.42 15.04
C ILE A 159 -0.22 6.36 16.46
N PRO A 160 -1.46 6.80 16.70
CA PRO A 160 -2.11 6.63 17.99
C PRO A 160 -2.24 5.17 18.43
N TYR A 161 -2.54 4.26 17.51
CA TYR A 161 -2.56 2.82 17.82
C TYR A 161 -1.19 2.33 18.30
N LEU A 162 -0.12 2.63 17.58
CA LEU A 162 1.23 2.21 17.94
C LEU A 162 1.69 2.79 19.27
N ARG A 163 1.37 4.07 19.56
CA ARG A 163 1.69 4.70 20.85
C ARG A 163 1.01 4.00 22.04
N ARG A 164 -0.23 3.53 21.86
CA ARG A 164 -0.94 2.76 22.89
C ARG A 164 -0.33 1.37 23.07
N ARG A 165 0.07 0.73 21.98
CA ARG A 165 0.58 -0.65 22.00
C ARG A 165 2.04 -0.74 22.41
N PHE A 166 2.83 0.26 22.03
CA PHE A 166 4.27 0.38 22.30
C PHE A 166 4.54 1.77 22.90
N PRO A 167 4.55 1.90 24.23
CA PRO A 167 4.87 3.16 24.91
C PRO A 167 6.23 3.75 24.48
N SER A 168 7.18 2.87 24.17
CA SER A 168 8.44 3.18 23.51
C SER A 168 8.63 2.19 22.37
N LEU A 169 8.83 2.70 21.16
CA LEU A 169 9.19 1.85 20.02
C LEU A 169 10.58 1.27 20.23
N PRO A 170 10.83 0.03 19.77
CA PRO A 170 12.19 -0.52 19.74
C PRO A 170 13.14 0.39 18.96
N ALA A 171 14.41 0.47 19.41
CA ALA A 171 15.40 1.38 18.83
C ALA A 171 15.69 1.14 17.33
N ASN A 172 15.37 -0.05 16.84
CA ASN A 172 15.53 -0.45 15.44
C ASN A 172 14.21 -0.37 14.64
N VAL A 173 13.17 0.30 15.17
CA VAL A 173 11.90 0.55 14.47
C VAL A 173 11.69 2.05 14.32
N HIS A 174 11.52 2.50 13.09
CA HIS A 174 11.46 3.90 12.71
C HIS A 174 10.13 4.22 12.03
N LEU A 175 9.42 5.23 12.53
CA LEU A 175 8.20 5.73 11.92
C LEU A 175 8.52 6.92 11.01
N ILE A 176 8.12 6.81 9.75
CA ILE A 176 8.15 7.92 8.81
C ILE A 176 6.74 8.51 8.79
N PRO A 177 6.59 9.78 9.18
CA PRO A 177 5.28 10.41 9.28
C PRO A 177 4.56 10.50 7.93
N PRO A 178 3.22 10.61 7.93
CA PRO A 178 2.41 10.59 6.71
C PRO A 178 2.72 11.76 5.77
N ASP A 179 3.18 12.88 6.30
CA ASP A 179 3.54 14.12 5.58
C ASP A 179 4.99 14.15 5.06
N ALA A 180 5.81 13.16 5.37
CA ALA A 180 7.14 13.05 4.79
C ALA A 180 7.08 12.68 3.32
N GLY A 181 7.85 13.37 2.48
CA GLY A 181 7.92 13.17 1.02
C GLY A 181 8.58 11.85 0.57
N ILE A 182 8.55 10.83 1.40
CA ILE A 182 9.12 9.50 1.12
C ILE A 182 8.01 8.60 0.60
N THR A 183 8.21 8.01 -0.57
CA THR A 183 7.26 7.11 -1.22
C THR A 183 7.89 5.73 -1.48
N ALA A 184 7.06 4.72 -1.73
CA ALA A 184 7.49 3.36 -2.09
C ALA A 184 7.84 3.26 -3.59
N ARG A 185 8.75 4.07 -4.09
CA ARG A 185 9.23 3.97 -5.48
C ARG A 185 10.50 3.18 -5.55
#